data_ff1b4298e7f015db3e92fe31791cb7c7
#
_entry.id   ff1b4298e7f015db3e92fe31791cb7c7
#
_cell.length_a   1.000
_cell.length_b   1.000
_cell.length_c   1.000
_cell.angle_alpha   90.00
_cell.angle_beta   90.00
_cell.angle_gamma   90.00
#
_symmetry.space_group_name_H-M   'P 1'
#
loop_
_entity.id
_entity.type
_entity.pdbx_description
1 polymer ?
#
loop_
_entity_poly.entity_id
_entity_poly.type
_entity_poly.pdbx_seq_one_letter_code
_entity_poly.pdbx_strand_id
1 'polypeptide(L)'
;MSKGTSPALPSKQDQGGPLLVVISGPSGAGKDSVLLGLRERKLPIHFTVTATTRPRREVDPADDQFLNFLSEEAFDRLLAEDGLLEHAQVYGYRYGVPKAPVQEALKRGQDVVMRVDVQGAATIKKLTPAALLIFLTPPSVEELKARLGSRGLDDPETVRRRLEAAARELEQLPRFDYAVANERDRLDDAVDQVLAIMAAERCRVGRRPVTV
;
A
#
# COMPACT_ATOMS: atom_id res chain seq x y z
N MET A 1 20.16 1.66 50.53
CA MET A 1 20.60 0.70 49.49
C MET A 1 19.49 0.58 48.45
N SER A 2 19.61 1.34 47.36
CA SER A 2 18.64 1.30 46.25
C SER A 2 18.90 0.03 45.42
N LYS A 3 17.94 -0.87 45.34
CA LYS A 3 17.99 -2.04 44.46
C LYS A 3 17.87 -1.52 43.00
N GLY A 4 19.00 -1.47 42.33
CA GLY A 4 19.03 -1.20 40.91
C GLY A 4 18.31 -2.31 40.17
N THR A 5 17.14 -1.97 39.61
CA THR A 5 16.42 -2.84 38.66
C THR A 5 17.25 -2.92 37.38
N SER A 6 17.87 -4.06 37.12
CA SER A 6 18.47 -4.33 35.78
C SER A 6 17.41 -4.11 34.70
N PRO A 7 17.75 -3.40 33.62
CA PRO A 7 16.82 -3.27 32.50
C PRO A 7 16.52 -4.67 31.94
N ALA A 8 15.25 -5.01 31.87
CA ALA A 8 14.81 -6.27 31.23
C ALA A 8 15.12 -6.19 29.74
N LEU A 9 15.71 -7.25 29.21
CA LEU A 9 15.88 -7.36 27.75
C LEU A 9 14.51 -7.51 27.09
N PRO A 10 14.27 -6.84 25.96
CA PRO A 10 12.98 -6.93 25.26
C PRO A 10 12.71 -8.38 24.84
N SER A 11 11.53 -8.90 25.21
CA SER A 11 11.06 -10.20 24.77
C SER A 11 10.56 -10.11 23.31
N LYS A 12 10.38 -11.26 22.63
CA LYS A 12 9.74 -11.29 21.31
C LYS A 12 8.33 -10.65 21.32
N GLN A 13 7.64 -10.64 22.46
CA GLN A 13 6.32 -10.02 22.63
C GLN A 13 6.40 -8.49 22.70
N ASP A 14 7.56 -7.92 23.04
CA ASP A 14 7.80 -6.47 23.08
C ASP A 14 8.07 -5.87 21.67
N GLN A 15 8.11 -6.68 20.62
CA GLN A 15 8.39 -6.27 19.24
C GLN A 15 7.18 -5.63 18.52
N GLY A 16 6.21 -5.08 19.25
CA GLY A 16 5.18 -4.18 18.72
C GLY A 16 4.09 -4.83 17.83
N GLY A 17 3.98 -6.18 17.79
CA GLY A 17 2.94 -6.88 17.03
C GLY A 17 3.10 -6.78 15.49
N PRO A 18 2.04 -7.10 14.71
CA PRO A 18 2.08 -7.09 13.25
C PRO A 18 2.29 -5.68 12.69
N LEU A 19 2.78 -5.61 11.45
CA LEU A 19 2.91 -4.36 10.68
C LEU A 19 1.65 -4.12 9.86
N LEU A 20 1.26 -2.86 9.72
CA LEU A 20 0.37 -2.39 8.68
C LEU A 20 1.20 -1.57 7.70
N VAL A 21 1.47 -2.13 6.53
CA VAL A 21 2.31 -1.54 5.49
C VAL A 21 1.42 -1.00 4.37
N VAL A 22 1.60 0.25 4.06
CA VAL A 22 0.88 0.95 2.99
C VAL A 22 1.87 1.23 1.86
N ILE A 23 1.66 0.58 0.72
CA ILE A 23 2.42 0.85 -0.50
C ILE A 23 1.62 1.82 -1.35
N SER A 24 2.20 2.98 -1.62
CA SER A 24 1.62 4.03 -2.46
C SER A 24 2.65 4.59 -3.44
N GLY A 25 2.26 5.59 -4.21
CA GLY A 25 3.11 6.19 -5.24
C GLY A 25 2.33 6.48 -6.51
N PRO A 26 2.91 7.15 -7.51
CA PRO A 26 2.21 7.59 -8.70
C PRO A 26 1.66 6.43 -9.54
N SER A 27 0.66 6.75 -10.36
CA SER A 27 0.22 5.84 -11.42
C SER A 27 1.42 5.49 -12.29
N GLY A 28 1.60 4.19 -12.62
CA GLY A 28 2.77 3.74 -13.39
C GLY A 28 4.03 3.45 -12.57
N ALA A 29 4.06 3.68 -11.25
CA ALA A 29 5.20 3.31 -10.39
C ALA A 29 5.42 1.79 -10.25
N GLY A 30 4.45 0.96 -10.67
CA GLY A 30 4.57 -0.51 -10.61
C GLY A 30 4.15 -1.12 -9.28
N LYS A 31 3.24 -0.46 -8.55
CA LYS A 31 2.71 -0.95 -7.26
C LYS A 31 2.19 -2.38 -7.35
N ASP A 32 1.45 -2.71 -8.40
CA ASP A 32 0.87 -4.04 -8.61
C ASP A 32 1.94 -5.10 -8.80
N SER A 33 2.98 -4.79 -9.59
CA SER A 33 4.10 -5.70 -9.80
C SER A 33 4.86 -5.98 -8.50
N VAL A 34 5.08 -4.96 -7.66
CA VAL A 34 5.74 -5.14 -6.36
C VAL A 34 4.87 -5.99 -5.42
N LEU A 35 3.54 -5.79 -5.40
CA LEU A 35 2.64 -6.64 -4.60
C LEU A 35 2.66 -8.09 -5.07
N LEU A 36 2.66 -8.33 -6.38
CA LEU A 36 2.79 -9.68 -6.95
C LEU A 36 4.13 -10.31 -6.54
N GLY A 37 5.23 -9.61 -6.69
CA GLY A 37 6.56 -10.10 -6.28
C GLY A 37 6.64 -10.38 -4.77
N LEU A 38 6.06 -9.54 -3.92
CA LEU A 38 5.95 -9.82 -2.48
C LEU A 38 5.15 -11.09 -2.19
N ARG A 39 4.05 -11.33 -2.92
CA ARG A 39 3.20 -12.51 -2.76
C ARG A 39 3.92 -13.79 -3.19
N GLU A 40 4.73 -13.72 -4.24
CA GLU A 40 5.56 -14.85 -4.72
C GLU A 40 6.59 -15.31 -3.69
N ARG A 41 7.01 -14.44 -2.76
CA ARG A 41 7.90 -14.80 -1.65
C ARG A 41 7.23 -15.74 -0.62
N LYS A 42 5.92 -15.98 -0.69
CA LYS A 42 5.13 -16.90 0.15
C LYS A 42 5.30 -16.67 1.65
N LEU A 43 5.50 -15.42 2.05
CA LEU A 43 5.57 -15.01 3.45
C LEU A 43 4.17 -14.94 4.08
N PRO A 44 4.02 -15.05 5.41
CA PRO A 44 2.74 -14.99 6.09
C PRO A 44 2.21 -13.54 6.17
N ILE A 45 2.04 -12.92 5.01
CA ILE A 45 1.55 -11.56 4.83
C ILE A 45 0.12 -11.62 4.31
N HIS A 46 -0.78 -10.85 4.91
CA HIS A 46 -2.11 -10.61 4.37
C HIS A 46 -2.07 -9.45 3.38
N PHE A 47 -2.41 -9.71 2.14
CA PHE A 47 -2.59 -8.68 1.11
C PHE A 47 -4.05 -8.27 1.04
N THR A 48 -4.31 -6.97 1.15
CA THR A 48 -5.70 -6.48 1.09
C THR A 48 -6.27 -6.60 -0.31
N VAL A 49 -7.56 -6.93 -0.39
CA VAL A 49 -8.35 -6.88 -1.61
C VAL A 49 -9.18 -5.59 -1.58
N THR A 50 -8.88 -4.67 -2.47
CA THR A 50 -9.54 -3.36 -2.56
C THR A 50 -10.88 -3.49 -3.30
N ALA A 51 -11.96 -3.04 -2.69
CA ALA A 51 -13.26 -2.89 -3.35
C ALA A 51 -13.20 -1.74 -4.37
N THR A 52 -13.78 -1.92 -5.56
CA THR A 52 -13.80 -0.87 -6.59
C THR A 52 -15.05 -0.96 -7.47
N THR A 53 -15.53 0.20 -7.93
CA THR A 53 -16.59 0.31 -8.96
C THR A 53 -16.03 0.38 -10.39
N ARG A 54 -14.70 0.31 -10.55
CA ARG A 54 -14.04 0.28 -11.85
C ARG A 54 -14.39 -1.01 -12.61
N PRO A 55 -14.71 -0.94 -13.89
CA PRO A 55 -14.83 -2.15 -14.71
C PRO A 55 -13.54 -2.99 -14.72
N ARG A 56 -13.71 -4.31 -14.74
CA ARG A 56 -12.58 -5.25 -14.85
C ARG A 56 -11.85 -5.06 -16.18
N ARG A 57 -10.52 -5.15 -16.17
CA ARG A 57 -9.71 -5.19 -17.39
C ARG A 57 -9.53 -6.63 -17.82
N GLU A 58 -9.61 -6.88 -19.12
CA GLU A 58 -9.57 -8.26 -19.65
C GLU A 58 -8.27 -8.99 -19.42
N VAL A 59 -7.16 -8.27 -19.22
CA VAL A 59 -5.83 -8.87 -19.08
C VAL A 59 -4.99 -8.13 -18.03
N ASP A 60 -5.34 -8.26 -16.75
CA ASP A 60 -4.48 -7.75 -15.67
C ASP A 60 -4.47 -8.76 -14.50
N PRO A 61 -3.40 -9.57 -14.35
CA PRO A 61 -3.31 -10.58 -13.28
C PRO A 61 -3.45 -9.99 -11.88
N ALA A 62 -3.10 -8.72 -11.68
CA ALA A 62 -3.24 -8.04 -10.40
C ALA A 62 -4.71 -7.73 -10.09
N ASP A 63 -5.55 -7.49 -11.10
CA ASP A 63 -6.97 -7.23 -10.92
C ASP A 63 -7.66 -8.40 -10.19
N ASP A 64 -7.34 -9.64 -10.55
CA ASP A 64 -7.93 -10.82 -9.96
C ASP A 64 -7.49 -11.08 -8.51
N GLN A 65 -6.30 -10.63 -8.16
CA GLN A 65 -5.70 -10.94 -6.87
C GLN A 65 -5.92 -9.86 -5.82
N PHE A 66 -6.06 -8.59 -6.25
CA PHE A 66 -6.06 -7.44 -5.35
C PHE A 66 -7.28 -6.54 -5.49
N LEU A 67 -8.21 -6.84 -6.40
CA LEU A 67 -9.44 -6.07 -6.58
C LEU A 67 -10.69 -6.94 -6.46
N ASN A 68 -11.69 -6.38 -5.78
CA ASN A 68 -13.06 -6.89 -5.74
C ASN A 68 -13.97 -5.88 -6.46
N PHE A 69 -14.50 -6.28 -7.60
CA PHE A 69 -15.32 -5.44 -8.47
C PHE A 69 -16.77 -5.44 -7.98
N LEU A 70 -17.27 -4.28 -7.64
CA LEU A 70 -18.61 -4.07 -7.08
C LEU A 70 -19.44 -3.15 -7.97
N SER A 71 -20.77 -3.28 -7.87
CA SER A 71 -21.69 -2.25 -8.37
C SER A 71 -21.62 -1.01 -7.48
N GLU A 72 -22.11 0.15 -7.96
CA GLU A 72 -22.21 1.38 -7.18
C GLU A 72 -23.06 1.15 -5.91
N GLU A 73 -24.18 0.45 -6.03
CA GLU A 73 -25.09 0.16 -4.89
C GLU A 73 -24.40 -0.76 -3.84
N ALA A 74 -23.57 -1.72 -4.30
CA ALA A 74 -22.83 -2.58 -3.38
C ALA A 74 -21.73 -1.81 -2.64
N PHE A 75 -21.10 -0.86 -3.32
CA PHE A 75 -20.12 0.03 -2.69
C PHE A 75 -20.79 1.00 -1.70
N ASP A 76 -21.99 1.54 -2.04
CA ASP A 76 -22.77 2.38 -1.14
C ASP A 76 -23.15 1.66 0.16
N ARG A 77 -23.53 0.37 0.07
CA ARG A 77 -23.79 -0.44 1.27
C ARG A 77 -22.55 -0.55 2.17
N LEU A 78 -21.36 -0.80 1.60
CA LEU A 78 -20.11 -0.84 2.39
C LEU A 78 -19.83 0.49 3.10
N LEU A 79 -20.12 1.62 2.45
CA LEU A 79 -19.98 2.94 3.09
C LEU A 79 -20.97 3.14 4.20
N ALA A 80 -22.25 2.82 3.97
CA ALA A 80 -23.32 2.98 4.95
C ALA A 80 -23.10 2.12 6.21
N GLU A 81 -22.47 0.95 6.07
CA GLU A 81 -22.15 0.03 7.16
C GLU A 81 -20.82 0.35 7.85
N ASP A 82 -20.15 1.46 7.54
CA ASP A 82 -18.78 1.79 7.99
C ASP A 82 -17.78 0.63 7.71
N GLY A 83 -18.00 -0.08 6.60
CA GLY A 83 -17.27 -1.30 6.26
C GLY A 83 -15.89 -1.06 5.61
N LEU A 84 -15.54 0.19 5.31
CA LEU A 84 -14.28 0.56 4.68
C LEU A 84 -13.33 1.24 5.69
N LEU A 85 -12.07 0.85 5.67
CA LEU A 85 -11.00 1.48 6.44
C LEU A 85 -10.62 2.84 5.87
N GLU A 86 -10.58 2.93 4.55
CA GLU A 86 -10.42 4.15 3.77
C GLU A 86 -11.16 3.99 2.44
N HIS A 87 -11.47 5.11 1.80
CA HIS A 87 -11.98 5.12 0.43
C HIS A 87 -11.55 6.40 -0.28
N ALA A 88 -11.40 6.31 -1.60
CA ALA A 88 -11.06 7.43 -2.47
C ALA A 88 -11.75 7.31 -3.83
N GLN A 89 -11.87 8.44 -4.53
CA GLN A 89 -12.28 8.46 -5.93
C GLN A 89 -11.05 8.73 -6.80
N VAL A 90 -10.75 7.80 -7.72
CA VAL A 90 -9.57 7.87 -8.59
C VAL A 90 -10.03 7.68 -10.04
N TYR A 91 -9.76 8.65 -10.90
CA TYR A 91 -10.15 8.64 -12.32
C TYR A 91 -11.64 8.32 -12.56
N GLY A 92 -12.53 8.86 -11.70
CA GLY A 92 -13.98 8.70 -11.81
C GLY A 92 -14.53 7.42 -11.18
N TYR A 93 -13.70 6.49 -10.73
CA TYR A 93 -14.11 5.26 -10.05
C TYR A 93 -13.82 5.30 -8.56
N ARG A 94 -14.62 4.56 -7.80
CA ARG A 94 -14.48 4.46 -6.35
C ARG A 94 -13.59 3.27 -5.99
N TYR A 95 -12.75 3.48 -4.96
CA TYR A 95 -11.87 2.45 -4.40
C TYR A 95 -12.00 2.52 -2.89
N GLY A 96 -11.89 1.38 -2.20
CA GLY A 96 -11.90 1.35 -0.75
C GLY A 96 -11.34 0.05 -0.20
N VAL A 97 -10.69 0.12 0.94
CA VAL A 97 -10.12 -1.04 1.62
C VAL A 97 -11.11 -1.55 2.66
N PRO A 98 -11.67 -2.78 2.51
CA PRO A 98 -12.56 -3.37 3.51
C PRO A 98 -11.88 -3.49 4.87
N LYS A 99 -12.56 -3.03 5.93
CA LYS A 99 -12.06 -2.94 7.30
C LYS A 99 -11.89 -4.31 7.95
N ALA A 100 -12.91 -5.16 7.85
CA ALA A 100 -12.97 -6.42 8.58
C ALA A 100 -11.79 -7.39 8.26
N PRO A 101 -11.39 -7.63 6.99
CA PRO A 101 -10.25 -8.51 6.70
C PRO A 101 -8.93 -7.99 7.26
N VAL A 102 -8.73 -6.67 7.27
CA VAL A 102 -7.54 -6.03 7.85
C VAL A 102 -7.48 -6.26 9.35
N GLN A 103 -8.59 -5.98 10.05
CA GLN A 103 -8.70 -6.19 11.50
C GLN A 103 -8.47 -7.66 11.88
N GLU A 104 -9.03 -8.58 11.11
CA GLU A 104 -8.89 -10.01 11.37
C GLU A 104 -7.45 -10.50 11.17
N ALA A 105 -6.77 -10.06 10.10
CA ALA A 105 -5.37 -10.40 9.86
C ALA A 105 -4.46 -9.88 10.99
N LEU A 106 -4.63 -8.62 11.39
CA LEU A 106 -3.87 -8.02 12.50
C LEU A 106 -4.13 -8.74 13.83
N LYS A 107 -5.38 -9.12 14.14
CA LYS A 107 -5.73 -9.91 15.34
C LYS A 107 -5.05 -11.30 15.34
N ARG A 108 -4.83 -11.90 14.18
CA ARG A 108 -4.08 -13.15 14.02
C ARG A 108 -2.56 -12.97 14.07
N GLY A 109 -2.06 -11.75 14.28
CA GLY A 109 -0.63 -11.45 14.30
C GLY A 109 0.02 -11.47 12.92
N GLN A 110 -0.76 -11.38 11.84
CA GLN A 110 -0.26 -11.32 10.47
C GLN A 110 0.04 -9.88 10.08
N ASP A 111 1.17 -9.64 9.44
CA ASP A 111 1.42 -8.38 8.77
C ASP A 111 0.42 -8.16 7.65
N VAL A 112 0.01 -6.92 7.47
CA VAL A 112 -0.90 -6.52 6.41
C VAL A 112 -0.18 -5.60 5.44
N VAL A 113 -0.25 -5.91 4.16
CA VAL A 113 0.23 -5.03 3.08
C VAL A 113 -0.98 -4.58 2.27
N MET A 114 -1.13 -3.28 2.13
CA MET A 114 -2.19 -2.67 1.32
C MET A 114 -1.63 -1.72 0.27
N ARG A 115 -2.35 -1.63 -0.83
CA ARG A 115 -2.06 -0.70 -1.92
C ARG A 115 -3.18 0.33 -2.01
N VAL A 116 -2.83 1.59 -1.83
CA VAL A 116 -3.76 2.73 -1.98
C VAL A 116 -3.08 3.86 -2.74
N ASP A 117 -3.84 4.85 -3.16
CA ASP A 117 -3.28 6.10 -3.68
C ASP A 117 -2.73 6.99 -2.53
N VAL A 118 -2.17 8.14 -2.86
CA VAL A 118 -1.57 9.05 -1.86
C VAL A 118 -2.59 9.65 -0.90
N GLN A 119 -3.85 9.78 -1.31
CA GLN A 119 -4.94 10.29 -0.45
C GLN A 119 -5.35 9.21 0.56
N GLY A 120 -5.51 7.98 0.09
CA GLY A 120 -5.77 6.81 0.93
C GLY A 120 -4.65 6.59 1.95
N ALA A 121 -3.38 6.70 1.52
CA ALA A 121 -2.24 6.62 2.43
C ALA A 121 -2.28 7.69 3.54
N ALA A 122 -2.61 8.93 3.19
CA ALA A 122 -2.76 10.00 4.17
C ALA A 122 -3.92 9.74 5.15
N THR A 123 -5.03 9.20 4.67
CA THR A 123 -6.18 8.81 5.49
C THR A 123 -5.79 7.69 6.46
N ILE A 124 -5.15 6.62 5.98
CA ILE A 124 -4.65 5.52 6.82
C ILE A 124 -3.69 6.03 7.89
N LYS A 125 -2.73 6.90 7.53
CA LYS A 125 -1.76 7.44 8.50
C LYS A 125 -2.42 8.26 9.62
N LYS A 126 -3.51 8.97 9.31
CA LYS A 126 -4.30 9.70 10.33
C LYS A 126 -5.07 8.76 11.25
N LEU A 127 -5.68 7.72 10.70
CA LEU A 127 -6.45 6.72 11.47
C LEU A 127 -5.51 5.83 12.29
N THR A 128 -4.39 5.46 11.72
CA THR A 128 -3.42 4.53 12.29
C THR A 128 -2.02 5.12 12.18
N PRO A 129 -1.59 5.99 13.13
CA PRO A 129 -0.27 6.62 13.09
C PRO A 129 0.91 5.63 13.07
N ALA A 130 0.69 4.40 13.54
CA ALA A 130 1.65 3.30 13.51
C ALA A 130 1.77 2.63 12.13
N ALA A 131 0.93 2.97 11.15
CA ALA A 131 1.05 2.45 9.80
C ALA A 131 2.37 2.91 9.16
N LEU A 132 3.03 1.97 8.49
CA LEU A 132 4.27 2.18 7.77
C LEU A 132 3.97 2.56 6.32
N LEU A 133 4.31 3.78 5.93
CA LEU A 133 4.06 4.26 4.58
C LEU A 133 5.31 4.12 3.71
N ILE A 134 5.21 3.35 2.63
CA ILE A 134 6.27 3.17 1.64
C ILE A 134 5.82 3.78 0.31
N PHE A 135 6.58 4.74 -0.20
CA PHE A 135 6.36 5.38 -1.48
C PHE A 135 7.17 4.70 -2.57
N LEU A 136 6.51 4.10 -3.56
CA LEU A 136 7.19 3.60 -4.74
C LEU A 136 7.39 4.74 -5.74
N THR A 137 8.66 4.94 -6.15
CA THR A 137 9.01 5.89 -7.19
C THR A 137 9.35 5.17 -8.49
N PRO A 138 9.01 5.74 -9.66
CA PRO A 138 9.69 5.34 -10.90
C PRO A 138 11.15 5.80 -10.83
N PRO A 139 12.06 5.19 -11.62
CA PRO A 139 13.48 5.60 -11.64
C PRO A 139 13.67 7.01 -12.20
N SER A 140 12.80 7.45 -13.11
CA SER A 140 12.80 8.79 -13.67
C SER A 140 11.42 9.20 -14.18
N VAL A 141 11.25 10.50 -14.48
CA VAL A 141 10.02 11.03 -15.11
C VAL A 141 9.87 10.49 -16.54
N GLU A 142 10.98 10.27 -17.25
CA GLU A 142 11.00 9.74 -18.61
C GLU A 142 10.49 8.28 -18.62
N GLU A 143 10.96 7.47 -17.67
CA GLU A 143 10.48 6.09 -17.52
C GLU A 143 9.00 6.06 -17.14
N LEU A 144 8.55 6.97 -16.27
CA LEU A 144 7.14 7.10 -15.93
C LEU A 144 6.29 7.43 -17.16
N LYS A 145 6.74 8.36 -18.00
CA LYS A 145 6.09 8.69 -19.30
C LYS A 145 6.01 7.46 -20.20
N ALA A 146 7.11 6.72 -20.33
CA ALA A 146 7.15 5.50 -21.13
C ALA A 146 6.14 4.45 -20.61
N ARG A 147 6.09 4.22 -19.29
CA ARG A 147 5.16 3.26 -18.67
C ARG A 147 3.68 3.66 -18.82
N LEU A 148 3.38 4.95 -18.74
CA LEU A 148 2.02 5.45 -18.94
C LEU A 148 1.60 5.40 -20.41
N GLY A 149 2.51 5.66 -21.35
CA GLY A 149 2.24 5.59 -22.77
C GLY A 149 2.19 4.17 -23.35
N SER A 150 2.91 3.20 -22.77
CA SER A 150 3.00 1.81 -23.28
C SER A 150 1.74 0.98 -23.02
N ARG A 151 0.79 1.43 -22.21
CA ARG A 151 -0.51 0.76 -22.01
C ARG A 151 -1.44 0.83 -23.22
N GLY A 152 -1.01 1.45 -24.34
CA GLY A 152 -1.45 1.22 -25.73
C GLY A 152 -2.87 1.64 -26.13
N LEU A 153 -3.70 2.14 -25.20
CA LEU A 153 -5.11 2.44 -25.43
C LEU A 153 -5.51 3.87 -25.04
N ASP A 154 -4.56 4.67 -24.51
CA ASP A 154 -4.86 6.01 -24.04
C ASP A 154 -4.55 7.04 -25.13
N ASP A 155 -5.49 7.94 -25.38
CA ASP A 155 -5.25 9.11 -26.21
C ASP A 155 -4.24 10.08 -25.56
N PRO A 156 -3.56 10.94 -26.34
CA PRO A 156 -2.53 11.85 -25.82
C PRO A 156 -2.99 12.74 -24.65
N GLU A 157 -4.26 13.15 -24.64
CA GLU A 157 -4.83 13.96 -23.58
C GLU A 157 -4.96 13.19 -22.27
N THR A 158 -5.36 11.92 -22.32
CA THR A 158 -5.42 11.04 -21.17
C THR A 158 -4.01 10.80 -20.59
N VAL A 159 -3.00 10.58 -21.44
CA VAL A 159 -1.60 10.46 -21.01
C VAL A 159 -1.13 11.73 -20.31
N ARG A 160 -1.43 12.91 -20.88
CA ARG A 160 -1.07 14.23 -20.29
C ARG A 160 -1.68 14.38 -18.89
N ARG A 161 -2.99 14.12 -18.75
CA ARG A 161 -3.68 14.19 -17.44
C ARG A 161 -3.08 13.24 -16.39
N ARG A 162 -2.69 12.04 -16.81
CA ARG A 162 -2.01 11.07 -15.93
C ARG A 162 -0.64 11.54 -15.48
N LEU A 163 0.13 12.17 -16.37
CA LEU A 163 1.42 12.74 -16.03
C LEU A 163 1.31 13.91 -15.04
N GLU A 164 0.32 14.77 -15.24
CA GLU A 164 0.04 15.86 -14.32
C GLU A 164 -0.41 15.35 -12.94
N ALA A 165 -1.24 14.30 -12.92
CA ALA A 165 -1.63 13.65 -11.68
C ALA A 165 -0.42 13.01 -10.99
N ALA A 166 0.44 12.31 -11.72
CA ALA A 166 1.62 11.67 -11.17
C ALA A 166 2.64 12.69 -10.61
N ALA A 167 2.78 13.88 -11.24
CA ALA A 167 3.61 14.95 -10.70
C ALA A 167 3.09 15.41 -9.32
N ARG A 168 1.78 15.64 -9.20
CA ARG A 168 1.15 16.00 -7.92
C ARG A 168 1.27 14.88 -6.86
N GLU A 169 1.22 13.62 -7.28
CA GLU A 169 1.43 12.47 -6.40
C GLU A 169 2.87 12.40 -5.90
N LEU A 170 3.88 12.69 -6.74
CA LEU A 170 5.29 12.77 -6.37
C LEU A 170 5.57 13.87 -5.31
N GLU A 171 4.85 14.98 -5.33
CA GLU A 171 4.95 16.02 -4.31
C GLU A 171 4.56 15.52 -2.90
N GLN A 172 3.85 14.41 -2.80
CA GLN A 172 3.46 13.82 -1.51
C GLN A 172 4.56 12.95 -0.89
N LEU A 173 5.65 12.66 -1.61
CA LEU A 173 6.77 11.84 -1.14
C LEU A 173 7.27 12.21 0.28
N PRO A 174 7.43 13.51 0.65
CA PRO A 174 7.91 13.88 1.99
C PRO A 174 7.00 13.45 3.17
N ARG A 175 5.78 12.97 2.89
CA ARG A 175 4.83 12.50 3.91
C ARG A 175 4.95 11.00 4.19
N PHE A 176 5.84 10.31 3.49
CA PHE A 176 6.05 8.87 3.62
C PHE A 176 7.25 8.56 4.51
N ASP A 177 7.23 7.39 5.12
CA ASP A 177 8.30 6.96 6.02
C ASP A 177 9.52 6.45 5.22
N TYR A 178 9.28 5.87 4.02
CA TYR A 178 10.31 5.32 3.13
C TYR A 178 9.98 5.57 1.66
N ALA A 179 11.02 5.65 0.84
CA ALA A 179 10.94 5.66 -0.61
C ALA A 179 11.70 4.45 -1.18
N VAL A 180 11.08 3.75 -2.13
CA VAL A 180 11.67 2.63 -2.84
C VAL A 180 11.58 2.89 -4.34
N ALA A 181 12.71 2.89 -5.03
CA ALA A 181 12.75 3.02 -6.48
C ALA A 181 12.43 1.68 -7.14
N ASN A 182 11.43 1.66 -8.02
CA ASN A 182 11.11 0.49 -8.85
C ASN A 182 11.75 0.66 -10.23
N GLU A 183 13.00 0.26 -10.34
CA GLU A 183 13.79 0.35 -11.56
C GLU A 183 13.30 -0.66 -12.62
N ARG A 184 13.59 -0.33 -13.88
CA ARG A 184 13.26 -1.21 -14.99
C ARG A 184 14.09 -2.51 -14.86
N ASP A 185 13.42 -3.64 -15.12
CA ASP A 185 14.03 -4.99 -15.09
C ASP A 185 14.69 -5.38 -13.75
N ARG A 186 14.42 -4.64 -12.66
CA ARG A 186 14.93 -4.87 -11.30
C ARG A 186 13.81 -4.92 -10.26
N LEU A 187 12.70 -5.56 -10.61
CA LEU A 187 11.55 -5.69 -9.71
C LEU A 187 11.91 -6.37 -8.39
N ASP A 188 12.76 -7.41 -8.44
CA ASP A 188 13.20 -8.14 -7.25
C ASP A 188 13.91 -7.23 -6.25
N ASP A 189 14.70 -6.26 -6.71
CA ASP A 189 15.38 -5.32 -5.82
C ASP A 189 14.38 -4.45 -5.06
N ALA A 190 13.32 -3.98 -5.72
CA ALA A 190 12.26 -3.21 -5.05
C ALA A 190 11.49 -4.07 -4.05
N VAL A 191 11.20 -5.33 -4.37
CA VAL A 191 10.57 -6.30 -3.47
C VAL A 191 11.47 -6.55 -2.25
N ASP A 192 12.76 -6.80 -2.45
CA ASP A 192 13.73 -7.07 -1.39
C ASP A 192 13.93 -5.84 -0.49
N GLN A 193 13.94 -4.62 -1.05
CA GLN A 193 13.96 -3.39 -0.25
C GLN A 193 12.73 -3.24 0.64
N VAL A 194 11.52 -3.52 0.12
CA VAL A 194 10.30 -3.50 0.93
C VAL A 194 10.40 -4.51 2.09
N LEU A 195 10.87 -5.73 1.82
CA LEU A 195 11.05 -6.75 2.85
C LEU A 195 12.11 -6.35 3.89
N ALA A 196 13.22 -5.74 3.46
CA ALA A 196 14.26 -5.22 4.35
C ALA A 196 13.72 -4.11 5.29
N ILE A 197 12.90 -3.19 4.74
CA ILE A 197 12.21 -2.16 5.51
C ILE A 197 11.29 -2.80 6.56
N MET A 198 10.46 -3.77 6.17
CA MET A 198 9.58 -4.49 7.09
C MET A 198 10.38 -5.21 8.20
N ALA A 199 11.52 -5.82 7.85
CA ALA A 199 12.39 -6.48 8.82
C ALA A 199 13.00 -5.47 9.82
N ALA A 200 13.49 -4.33 9.34
CA ALA A 200 14.02 -3.26 10.17
C ALA A 200 12.97 -2.67 11.11
N GLU A 201 11.75 -2.43 10.60
CA GLU A 201 10.66 -1.89 11.42
C GLU A 201 10.21 -2.85 12.52
N ARG A 202 10.32 -4.16 12.33
CA ARG A 202 10.08 -5.12 13.42
C ARG A 202 11.10 -5.01 14.55
N CYS A 203 12.30 -4.56 14.26
CA CYS A 203 13.37 -4.36 15.24
C CYS A 203 13.39 -2.96 15.88
N ARG A 204 12.47 -2.07 15.46
CA ARG A 204 12.42 -0.69 15.98
C ARG A 204 12.01 -0.69 17.45
N VAL A 205 12.87 -0.11 18.32
CA VAL A 205 12.57 0.07 19.74
C VAL A 205 11.43 1.08 19.93
N GLY A 206 10.48 0.74 20.80
CA GLY A 206 9.32 1.62 21.08
C GLY A 206 8.31 1.72 19.95
N ARG A 207 8.28 0.76 19.03
CA ARG A 207 7.25 0.69 17.98
C ARG A 207 5.85 0.60 18.62
N ARG A 208 4.96 1.47 18.20
CA ARG A 208 3.57 1.45 18.65
C ARG A 208 2.81 0.29 18.00
N PRO A 209 1.93 -0.42 18.73
CA PRO A 209 1.06 -1.41 18.13
C PRO A 209 0.11 -0.75 17.11
N VAL A 210 -0.19 -1.52 16.07
CA VAL A 210 -1.17 -1.12 15.05
C VAL A 210 -2.57 -1.38 15.59
N THR A 211 -3.42 -0.35 15.54
CA THR A 211 -4.87 -0.43 15.84
C THR A 211 -5.65 0.17 14.68
N VAL A 212 -6.68 -0.54 14.19
CA VAL A 212 -7.58 -0.11 13.10
C VAL A 212 -9.03 -0.40 13.46
#